data_457c750b6f44aa3acc1eeb200d03cb25
#
_entry.id   457c750b6f44aa3acc1eeb200d03cb25
#
_cell.length_a   1.000
_cell.length_b   1.000
_cell.length_c   1.000
_cell.angle_alpha   90.00
_cell.angle_beta   90.00
_cell.angle_gamma   90.00
#
_symmetry.space_group_name_H-M   'P 1'
#
loop_
_entity.id
_entity.type
_entity.pdbx_description
1 polymer ?
#
loop_
_entity_poly.entity_id
_entity_poly.type
_entity_poly.pdbx_seq_one_letter_code
_entity_poly.pdbx_strand_id
1 'polypeptide(L)'
;MQNKNKTVVKSMALLNLFLHEPSLTLSELVSLSGMPKTSVHRMVSSLEEMGFLNRDPYGVYTLGLVFLEFGQLVADRLDIRKIAKPVMEELCREVDEAVHLIMRDGNEAIYVEKIEGTQTVRLYTAIGRRSPLYAGACARSILSFLPREEIEAYIKQTELIPIGSGTITEPSKLLEAIETSVQNGYTVSYSELENYTAAIGAPIFNHHHLVAAGISIAGFEARFTEDRLPYLTEKVKQAALQISRKIGYP
;
A
#
# COMPACT_ATOMS: atom_id res chain seq x y z
N MET A 1 -14.36 -6.16 25.38
CA MET A 1 -12.94 -5.98 24.99
C MET A 1 -12.22 -7.32 25.12
N GLN A 2 -11.90 -7.94 23.98
CA GLN A 2 -11.34 -9.27 23.96
C GLN A 2 -9.94 -9.31 24.59
N ASN A 3 -9.66 -10.45 25.22
CA ASN A 3 -8.47 -10.82 25.98
C ASN A 3 -7.20 -10.89 25.08
N LYS A 4 -6.71 -9.73 24.62
CA LYS A 4 -5.46 -9.66 23.84
C LYS A 4 -4.27 -9.88 24.76
N ASN A 5 -3.35 -10.77 24.37
CA ASN A 5 -2.10 -10.94 25.08
C ASN A 5 -1.24 -9.65 24.98
N LYS A 6 -1.17 -8.91 26.09
CA LYS A 6 -0.49 -7.62 26.17
C LYS A 6 1.00 -7.69 25.81
N THR A 7 1.66 -8.81 26.09
CA THR A 7 3.09 -9.00 25.78
C THR A 7 3.29 -9.10 24.28
N VAL A 8 2.47 -9.90 23.59
CA VAL A 8 2.53 -10.03 22.13
C VAL A 8 2.27 -8.69 21.45
N VAL A 9 1.23 -7.97 21.88
CA VAL A 9 0.92 -6.64 21.32
C VAL A 9 2.08 -5.67 21.49
N LYS A 10 2.72 -5.64 22.67
CA LYS A 10 3.87 -4.79 22.95
C LYS A 10 5.11 -5.19 22.14
N SER A 11 5.37 -6.48 21.97
CA SER A 11 6.48 -6.96 21.13
C SER A 11 6.29 -6.58 19.67
N MET A 12 5.06 -6.69 19.14
CA MET A 12 4.75 -6.24 17.78
C MET A 12 4.88 -4.72 17.64
N ALA A 13 4.50 -3.96 18.67
CA ALA A 13 4.69 -2.50 18.66
C ALA A 13 6.17 -2.11 18.58
N LEU A 14 7.08 -2.85 19.23
CA LEU A 14 8.53 -2.64 19.08
C LEU A 14 9.02 -2.96 17.67
N LEU A 15 8.58 -4.07 17.07
CA LEU A 15 8.94 -4.44 15.70
C LEU A 15 8.44 -3.42 14.67
N ASN A 16 7.25 -2.84 14.88
CA ASN A 16 6.70 -1.83 13.99
C ASN A 16 7.53 -0.53 13.94
N LEU A 17 8.35 -0.23 14.97
CA LEU A 17 9.24 0.92 14.90
C LEU A 17 10.26 0.82 13.75
N PHE A 18 10.67 -0.40 13.41
CA PHE A 18 11.60 -0.67 12.31
C PHE A 18 10.99 -0.46 10.91
N LEU A 19 9.70 -0.24 10.79
CA LEU A 19 9.07 0.17 9.52
C LEU A 19 9.44 1.60 9.13
N HIS A 20 9.81 2.44 10.11
CA HIS A 20 10.16 3.85 9.92
C HIS A 20 11.66 4.11 10.11
N GLU A 21 12.30 3.36 11.02
CA GLU A 21 13.71 3.49 11.36
C GLU A 21 14.42 2.15 11.13
N PRO A 22 15.27 2.01 10.11
CA PRO A 22 15.85 0.72 9.72
C PRO A 22 16.78 0.11 10.78
N SER A 23 17.28 0.92 11.72
CA SER A 23 18.15 0.50 12.80
C SER A 23 17.93 1.33 14.06
N LEU A 24 17.91 0.70 15.22
CA LEU A 24 17.62 1.35 16.51
C LEU A 24 18.50 0.77 17.62
N THR A 25 18.99 1.63 18.50
CA THR A 25 19.61 1.22 19.78
C THR A 25 18.53 0.89 20.82
N LEU A 26 18.91 0.20 21.90
CA LEU A 26 18.00 -0.07 23.01
C LEU A 26 17.41 1.23 23.61
N SER A 27 18.21 2.28 23.67
CA SER A 27 17.77 3.58 24.22
C SER A 27 16.70 4.25 23.36
N GLU A 28 16.84 4.19 22.03
CA GLU A 28 15.86 4.70 21.07
C GLU A 28 14.57 3.87 21.11
N LEU A 29 14.67 2.54 21.18
CA LEU A 29 13.51 1.66 21.36
C LEU A 29 12.72 1.98 22.63
N VAL A 30 13.41 2.26 23.74
CA VAL A 30 12.78 2.70 25.01
C VAL A 30 12.10 4.05 24.82
N SER A 31 12.78 5.02 24.22
CA SER A 31 12.26 6.37 24.00
C SER A 31 11.04 6.38 23.10
N LEU A 32 11.11 5.71 21.94
CA LEU A 32 10.04 5.68 20.95
C LEU A 32 8.83 4.85 21.40
N SER A 33 9.05 3.76 22.13
CA SER A 33 7.95 2.92 22.62
C SER A 33 7.24 3.47 23.85
N GLY A 34 7.86 4.37 24.60
CA GLY A 34 7.37 4.86 25.91
C GLY A 34 7.27 3.77 26.99
N MET A 35 7.86 2.59 26.77
CA MET A 35 7.79 1.47 27.70
C MET A 35 8.97 1.47 28.68
N PRO A 36 8.80 0.87 29.89
CA PRO A 36 9.90 0.73 30.83
C PRO A 36 11.09 -0.03 30.25
N LYS A 37 12.32 0.44 30.48
CA LYS A 37 13.57 -0.11 29.93
C LYS A 37 13.70 -1.62 30.17
N THR A 38 13.34 -2.11 31.35
CA THR A 38 13.37 -3.54 31.69
C THR A 38 12.44 -4.38 30.85
N SER A 39 11.25 -3.84 30.51
CA SER A 39 10.28 -4.50 29.64
C SER A 39 10.75 -4.56 28.19
N VAL A 40 11.27 -3.43 27.68
CA VAL A 40 11.84 -3.36 26.32
C VAL A 40 13.01 -4.33 26.20
N HIS A 41 13.95 -4.29 27.14
CA HIS A 41 15.12 -5.17 27.12
C HIS A 41 14.73 -6.66 27.06
N ARG A 42 13.80 -7.10 27.90
CA ARG A 42 13.32 -8.50 27.90
C ARG A 42 12.68 -8.90 26.57
N MET A 43 11.82 -8.04 26.02
CA MET A 43 11.16 -8.32 24.74
C MET A 43 12.16 -8.35 23.59
N VAL A 44 13.09 -7.37 23.54
CA VAL A 44 14.14 -7.30 22.51
C VAL A 44 15.07 -8.51 22.58
N SER A 45 15.51 -8.94 23.79
CA SER A 45 16.32 -10.14 23.94
C SER A 45 15.61 -11.41 23.45
N SER A 46 14.31 -11.54 23.75
CA SER A 46 13.53 -12.67 23.23
C SER A 46 13.38 -12.62 21.70
N LEU A 47 13.14 -11.43 21.12
CA LEU A 47 13.04 -11.26 19.66
C LEU A 47 14.39 -11.54 18.96
N GLU A 48 15.52 -11.17 19.60
CA GLU A 48 16.87 -11.47 19.12
C GLU A 48 17.13 -12.98 19.16
N GLU A 49 16.84 -13.65 20.30
CA GLU A 49 16.99 -15.11 20.45
C GLU A 49 16.15 -15.89 19.42
N MET A 50 14.96 -15.39 19.08
CA MET A 50 14.06 -15.98 18.07
C MET A 50 14.41 -15.60 16.63
N GLY A 51 15.45 -14.79 16.39
CA GLY A 51 15.87 -14.35 15.06
C GLY A 51 15.01 -13.26 14.42
N PHE A 52 14.06 -12.66 15.17
CA PHE A 52 13.27 -11.52 14.68
C PHE A 52 14.07 -10.21 14.69
N LEU A 53 15.07 -10.10 15.54
CA LEU A 53 16.02 -8.99 15.57
C LEU A 53 17.44 -9.54 15.48
N ASN A 54 18.30 -8.78 14.81
CA ASN A 54 19.74 -8.94 14.90
C ASN A 54 20.32 -7.78 15.71
N ARG A 55 21.39 -8.05 16.47
CA ARG A 55 22.14 -7.04 17.18
C ARG A 55 23.58 -7.04 16.72
N ASP A 56 24.08 -5.87 16.37
CA ASP A 56 25.48 -5.71 16.00
C ASP A 56 26.41 -5.58 17.25
N PRO A 57 27.74 -5.61 17.09
CA PRO A 57 28.69 -5.44 18.19
C PRO A 57 28.59 -4.08 18.90
N TYR A 58 28.00 -3.08 18.28
CA TYR A 58 27.81 -1.72 18.84
C TYR A 58 26.49 -1.58 19.58
N GLY A 59 25.67 -2.65 19.62
CA GLY A 59 24.39 -2.66 20.32
C GLY A 59 23.22 -2.08 19.52
N VAL A 60 23.37 -1.95 18.21
CA VAL A 60 22.31 -1.51 17.29
C VAL A 60 21.51 -2.71 16.81
N TYR A 61 20.19 -2.60 16.86
CA TYR A 61 19.26 -3.64 16.41
C TYR A 61 18.74 -3.34 15.01
N THR A 62 18.56 -4.40 14.22
CA THR A 62 17.93 -4.40 12.90
C THR A 62 16.93 -5.56 12.82
N LEU A 63 16.03 -5.55 11.83
CA LEU A 63 15.16 -6.72 11.59
C LEU A 63 15.98 -7.94 11.16
N GLY A 64 15.63 -9.10 11.72
CA GLY A 64 16.26 -10.38 11.40
C GLY A 64 15.78 -10.95 10.06
N LEU A 65 16.59 -11.85 9.47
CA LEU A 65 16.29 -12.47 8.17
C LEU A 65 15.03 -13.38 8.17
N VAL A 66 14.53 -13.78 9.35
CA VAL A 66 13.27 -14.53 9.49
C VAL A 66 12.09 -13.81 8.83
N PHE A 67 12.10 -12.46 8.81
CA PHE A 67 11.07 -11.71 8.11
C PHE A 67 11.12 -11.89 6.58
N LEU A 68 12.30 -12.13 6.00
CA LEU A 68 12.42 -12.45 4.58
C LEU A 68 11.79 -13.82 4.29
N GLU A 69 11.99 -14.81 5.15
CA GLU A 69 11.37 -16.14 5.01
C GLU A 69 9.84 -16.06 5.06
N PHE A 70 9.28 -15.40 6.08
CA PHE A 70 7.83 -15.21 6.17
C PHE A 70 7.28 -14.37 5.01
N GLY A 71 7.99 -13.30 4.64
CA GLY A 71 7.61 -12.47 3.50
C GLY A 71 7.59 -13.25 2.19
N GLN A 72 8.55 -14.14 1.95
CA GLN A 72 8.60 -14.99 0.77
C GLN A 72 7.42 -15.99 0.75
N LEU A 73 7.12 -16.64 1.87
CA LEU A 73 5.97 -17.55 1.97
C LEU A 73 4.63 -16.84 1.71
N VAL A 74 4.49 -15.59 2.16
CA VAL A 74 3.32 -14.77 1.83
C VAL A 74 3.30 -14.43 0.35
N ALA A 75 4.44 -13.95 -0.21
CA ALA A 75 4.54 -13.57 -1.61
C ALA A 75 4.25 -14.74 -2.57
N ASP A 76 4.67 -15.96 -2.21
CA ASP A 76 4.46 -17.17 -3.03
C ASP A 76 3.00 -17.59 -3.10
N ARG A 77 2.19 -17.24 -2.10
CA ARG A 77 0.74 -17.49 -2.09
C ARG A 77 -0.07 -16.46 -2.89
N LEU A 78 0.54 -15.34 -3.26
CA LEU A 78 -0.13 -14.27 -4.01
C LEU A 78 -0.01 -14.53 -5.53
N ASP A 79 -0.81 -15.45 -6.04
CA ASP A 79 -0.82 -15.79 -7.48
C ASP A 79 -1.08 -14.56 -8.36
N ILE A 80 -1.89 -13.61 -7.91
CA ILE A 80 -2.16 -12.35 -8.61
C ILE A 80 -0.88 -11.55 -8.86
N ARG A 81 0.08 -11.56 -7.93
CA ARG A 81 1.37 -10.88 -8.07
C ARG A 81 2.18 -11.45 -9.24
N LYS A 82 2.24 -12.78 -9.32
CA LYS A 82 2.94 -13.50 -10.40
C LYS A 82 2.27 -13.26 -11.76
N ILE A 83 0.94 -13.23 -11.78
CA ILE A 83 0.14 -13.02 -12.98
C ILE A 83 0.25 -11.56 -13.45
N ALA A 84 0.21 -10.60 -12.53
CA ALA A 84 0.23 -9.18 -12.85
C ALA A 84 1.60 -8.68 -13.31
N LYS A 85 2.69 -9.22 -12.77
CA LYS A 85 4.06 -8.70 -13.00
C LYS A 85 4.41 -8.48 -14.47
N PRO A 86 4.23 -9.44 -15.40
CA PRO A 86 4.55 -9.20 -16.82
C PRO A 86 3.69 -8.11 -17.46
N VAL A 87 2.43 -7.95 -17.04
CA VAL A 87 1.55 -6.88 -17.53
C VAL A 87 1.99 -5.52 -16.99
N MET A 88 2.40 -5.46 -15.72
CA MET A 88 2.95 -4.27 -15.10
C MET A 88 4.26 -3.82 -15.76
N GLU A 89 5.14 -4.76 -16.13
CA GLU A 89 6.38 -4.49 -16.83
C GLU A 89 6.12 -3.92 -18.24
N GLU A 90 5.11 -4.42 -18.93
CA GLU A 90 4.68 -3.90 -20.23
C GLU A 90 4.10 -2.49 -20.09
N LEU A 91 3.17 -2.29 -19.16
CA LEU A 91 2.60 -0.98 -18.86
C LEU A 91 3.69 0.05 -18.52
N CYS A 92 4.63 -0.32 -17.65
CA CYS A 92 5.74 0.55 -17.26
C CYS A 92 6.60 0.97 -18.47
N ARG A 93 6.91 0.05 -19.38
CA ARG A 93 7.66 0.35 -20.61
C ARG A 93 6.92 1.30 -21.55
N GLU A 94 5.58 1.20 -21.63
CA GLU A 94 4.76 2.04 -22.51
C GLU A 94 4.60 3.47 -22.00
N VAL A 95 4.41 3.64 -20.68
CA VAL A 95 4.09 4.95 -20.09
C VAL A 95 5.27 5.63 -19.42
N ASP A 96 6.33 4.87 -19.09
CA ASP A 96 7.54 5.26 -18.35
C ASP A 96 7.22 5.94 -17.00
N GLU A 97 6.21 5.43 -16.30
CA GLU A 97 5.84 5.81 -14.93
C GLU A 97 5.95 4.58 -14.01
N ALA A 98 6.11 4.81 -12.70
CA ALA A 98 6.08 3.72 -11.73
C ALA A 98 4.70 3.02 -11.74
N VAL A 99 4.71 1.69 -11.79
CA VAL A 99 3.49 0.87 -11.76
C VAL A 99 3.40 0.15 -10.41
N HIS A 100 2.24 0.23 -9.78
CA HIS A 100 1.98 -0.40 -8.49
C HIS A 100 0.81 -1.37 -8.57
N LEU A 101 0.94 -2.49 -7.87
CA LEU A 101 -0.14 -3.42 -7.58
C LEU A 101 -0.42 -3.39 -6.09
N ILE A 102 -1.67 -3.18 -5.71
CA ILE A 102 -2.09 -3.19 -4.32
C ILE A 102 -3.23 -4.17 -4.09
N MET A 103 -3.36 -4.62 -2.86
CA MET A 103 -4.47 -5.43 -2.38
C MET A 103 -5.09 -4.79 -1.15
N ARG A 104 -6.37 -5.08 -0.92
CA ARG A 104 -7.06 -4.68 0.30
C ARG A 104 -6.66 -5.60 1.46
N ASP A 105 -6.38 -5.00 2.60
CA ASP A 105 -6.18 -5.69 3.88
C ASP A 105 -6.98 -4.96 4.97
N GLY A 106 -8.19 -5.43 5.22
CA GLY A 106 -9.15 -4.75 6.09
C GLY A 106 -9.59 -3.40 5.52
N ASN A 107 -9.31 -2.32 6.25
CA ASN A 107 -9.64 -0.94 5.87
C ASN A 107 -8.46 -0.19 5.22
N GLU A 108 -7.39 -0.90 4.89
CA GLU A 108 -6.20 -0.34 4.24
C GLU A 108 -5.90 -1.06 2.93
N ALA A 109 -5.10 -0.41 2.11
CA ALA A 109 -4.45 -0.99 0.95
C ALA A 109 -2.99 -1.30 1.29
N ILE A 110 -2.48 -2.42 0.81
CA ILE A 110 -1.08 -2.81 0.92
C ILE A 110 -0.45 -2.96 -0.47
N TYR A 111 0.71 -2.36 -0.67
CA TYR A 111 1.49 -2.49 -1.90
C TYR A 111 2.15 -3.86 -1.95
N VAL A 112 1.76 -4.69 -2.91
CA VAL A 112 2.24 -6.08 -3.05
C VAL A 112 3.26 -6.27 -4.16
N GLU A 113 3.26 -5.39 -5.18
CA GLU A 113 4.27 -5.37 -6.25
C GLU A 113 4.47 -3.96 -6.78
N LYS A 114 5.68 -3.68 -7.29
CA LYS A 114 6.00 -2.44 -7.99
C LYS A 114 6.95 -2.69 -9.15
N ILE A 115 6.81 -1.89 -10.21
CA ILE A 115 7.77 -1.78 -11.30
C ILE A 115 8.17 -0.31 -11.41
N GLU A 116 9.45 -0.03 -11.43
CA GLU A 116 9.96 1.34 -11.52
C GLU A 116 10.26 1.71 -12.97
N GLY A 117 9.85 2.92 -13.39
CA GLY A 117 10.22 3.50 -14.67
C GLY A 117 11.69 3.90 -14.74
N THR A 118 12.11 4.43 -15.88
CA THR A 118 13.52 4.81 -16.13
C THR A 118 13.85 6.22 -15.65
N GLN A 119 12.87 6.98 -15.14
CA GLN A 119 13.02 8.35 -14.72
C GLN A 119 14.04 8.51 -13.59
N THR A 120 14.89 9.56 -13.69
CA THR A 120 15.93 9.86 -12.69
C THR A 120 15.32 10.23 -11.33
N VAL A 121 14.22 10.98 -11.33
CA VAL A 121 13.46 11.33 -10.13
C VAL A 121 12.19 10.51 -10.09
N ARG A 122 12.03 9.68 -9.07
CA ARG A 122 10.96 8.68 -8.93
C ARG A 122 10.28 8.80 -7.58
N LEU A 123 9.01 8.42 -7.56
CA LEU A 123 8.30 8.22 -6.31
C LEU A 123 8.84 6.97 -5.61
N TYR A 124 9.25 7.11 -4.37
CA TYR A 124 9.65 5.95 -3.58
C TYR A 124 8.42 5.29 -2.96
N THR A 125 8.11 4.09 -3.42
CA THR A 125 7.09 3.24 -2.81
C THR A 125 7.71 1.88 -2.49
N ALA A 126 7.56 1.42 -1.26
CA ALA A 126 8.04 0.11 -0.82
C ALA A 126 6.93 -0.95 -0.91
N ILE A 127 7.28 -2.17 -1.29
CA ILE A 127 6.41 -3.34 -1.08
C ILE A 127 6.16 -3.47 0.43
N GLY A 128 4.91 -3.73 0.82
CA GLY A 128 4.49 -3.74 2.22
C GLY A 128 4.04 -2.38 2.76
N ARG A 129 4.27 -1.27 2.05
CA ARG A 129 3.69 0.04 2.43
C ARG A 129 2.18 -0.09 2.51
N ARG A 130 1.59 0.59 3.49
CA ARG A 130 0.14 0.69 3.67
C ARG A 130 -0.35 2.11 3.39
N SER A 131 -1.57 2.21 2.92
CA SER A 131 -2.28 3.48 2.78
C SER A 131 -3.76 3.27 3.09
N PRO A 132 -4.48 4.30 3.59
CA PRO A 132 -5.92 4.20 3.75
C PRO A 132 -6.59 4.07 2.38
N LEU A 133 -7.74 3.40 2.32
CA LEU A 133 -8.44 3.19 1.04
C LEU A 133 -8.97 4.49 0.41
N TYR A 134 -9.20 5.55 1.19
CA TYR A 134 -9.71 6.82 0.65
C TYR A 134 -8.67 7.66 -0.07
N ALA A 135 -7.36 7.48 0.19
CA ALA A 135 -6.31 8.35 -0.33
C ALA A 135 -5.46 7.66 -1.41
N GLY A 136 -5.23 8.41 -2.48
CA GLY A 136 -4.47 7.95 -3.64
C GLY A 136 -5.26 7.12 -4.63
N ALA A 137 -4.99 7.27 -5.92
CA ALA A 137 -5.75 6.63 -6.98
C ALA A 137 -5.77 5.11 -6.89
N CYS A 138 -4.63 4.49 -6.53
CA CYS A 138 -4.54 3.04 -6.44
C CYS A 138 -5.47 2.47 -5.34
N ALA A 139 -5.41 3.02 -4.13
CA ALA A 139 -6.22 2.59 -3.00
C ALA A 139 -7.71 2.89 -3.24
N ARG A 140 -8.02 4.09 -3.72
CA ARG A 140 -9.40 4.46 -4.03
C ARG A 140 -9.99 3.65 -5.19
N SER A 141 -9.18 3.12 -6.12
CA SER A 141 -9.68 2.20 -7.15
C SER A 141 -10.23 0.88 -6.58
N ILE A 142 -9.75 0.45 -5.41
CA ILE A 142 -10.38 -0.66 -4.69
C ILE A 142 -11.65 -0.19 -3.99
N LEU A 143 -11.58 0.88 -3.20
CA LEU A 143 -12.72 1.41 -2.43
C LEU A 143 -13.93 1.67 -3.30
N SER A 144 -13.73 2.31 -4.47
CA SER A 144 -14.80 2.71 -5.38
C SER A 144 -15.60 1.54 -5.94
N PHE A 145 -15.03 0.36 -5.99
CA PHE A 145 -15.66 -0.83 -6.57
C PHE A 145 -16.03 -1.90 -5.54
N LEU A 146 -16.00 -1.54 -4.25
CA LEU A 146 -16.58 -2.38 -3.20
C LEU A 146 -18.12 -2.30 -3.23
N PRO A 147 -18.83 -3.28 -2.62
CA PRO A 147 -20.26 -3.16 -2.39
C PRO A 147 -20.62 -1.84 -1.68
N ARG A 148 -21.73 -1.23 -2.06
CA ARG A 148 -22.16 0.08 -1.54
C ARG A 148 -22.20 0.13 0.00
N GLU A 149 -22.72 -0.92 0.60
CA GLU A 149 -22.78 -1.05 2.07
C GLU A 149 -21.41 -1.01 2.73
N GLU A 150 -20.38 -1.61 2.09
CA GLU A 150 -19.00 -1.57 2.59
C GLU A 150 -18.39 -0.18 2.42
N ILE A 151 -18.67 0.52 1.32
CA ILE A 151 -18.22 1.91 1.10
C ILE A 151 -18.80 2.83 2.18
N GLU A 152 -20.12 2.75 2.44
CA GLU A 152 -20.81 3.56 3.44
C GLU A 152 -20.28 3.24 4.86
N ALA A 153 -20.08 1.96 5.18
CA ALA A 153 -19.49 1.53 6.45
C ALA A 153 -18.05 2.05 6.62
N TYR A 154 -17.25 1.97 5.56
CA TYR A 154 -15.87 2.48 5.55
C TYR A 154 -15.82 3.97 5.84
N ILE A 155 -16.60 4.78 5.11
CA ILE A 155 -16.66 6.25 5.28
C ILE A 155 -17.13 6.63 6.69
N LYS A 156 -18.10 5.91 7.22
CA LYS A 156 -18.63 6.17 8.58
C LYS A 156 -17.63 5.87 9.69
N GLN A 157 -16.74 4.88 9.48
CA GLN A 157 -15.82 4.37 10.50
C GLN A 157 -14.42 4.98 10.40
N THR A 158 -14.10 5.63 9.27
CA THR A 158 -12.75 6.11 8.96
C THR A 158 -12.69 7.63 9.16
N GLU A 159 -11.73 8.06 9.95
CA GLU A 159 -11.38 9.47 10.02
C GLU A 159 -10.56 9.85 8.78
N LEU A 160 -11.06 10.80 8.00
CA LEU A 160 -10.39 11.28 6.78
C LEU A 160 -9.38 12.36 7.14
N ILE A 161 -8.16 11.96 7.51
CA ILE A 161 -7.08 12.89 7.86
C ILE A 161 -6.33 13.39 6.62
N PRO A 162 -5.83 14.64 6.59
CA PRO A 162 -5.00 15.14 5.51
C PRO A 162 -3.61 14.46 5.55
N ILE A 163 -3.19 13.86 4.42
CA ILE A 163 -1.88 13.22 4.25
C ILE A 163 -1.02 14.09 3.33
N GLY A 164 -1.51 14.39 2.14
CA GLY A 164 -0.96 15.37 1.22
C GLY A 164 -1.91 16.55 1.03
N SER A 165 -1.48 17.57 0.32
CA SER A 165 -2.27 18.79 0.10
C SER A 165 -3.56 18.58 -0.68
N GLY A 166 -3.65 17.51 -1.46
CA GLY A 166 -4.82 17.13 -2.26
C GLY A 166 -5.67 16.04 -1.63
N THR A 167 -5.36 15.58 -0.41
CA THR A 167 -6.14 14.52 0.25
C THR A 167 -7.61 14.93 0.42
N ILE A 168 -8.52 14.05 0.03
CA ILE A 168 -9.96 14.27 0.24
C ILE A 168 -10.29 14.00 1.70
N THR A 169 -10.71 15.03 2.43
CA THR A 169 -11.02 14.97 3.88
C THR A 169 -12.52 15.13 4.19
N GLU A 170 -13.34 15.39 3.17
CA GLU A 170 -14.77 15.54 3.31
C GLU A 170 -15.50 14.29 2.79
N PRO A 171 -16.36 13.62 3.61
CA PRO A 171 -17.09 12.42 3.19
C PRO A 171 -17.93 12.60 1.93
N SER A 172 -18.56 13.76 1.74
CA SER A 172 -19.33 14.05 0.52
C SER A 172 -18.49 14.09 -0.73
N LYS A 173 -17.32 14.76 -0.67
CA LYS A 173 -16.37 14.80 -1.79
C LYS A 173 -15.76 13.43 -2.09
N LEU A 174 -15.56 12.60 -1.06
CA LEU A 174 -15.10 11.24 -1.26
C LEU A 174 -16.14 10.40 -2.00
N LEU A 175 -17.43 10.55 -1.65
CA LEU A 175 -18.52 9.88 -2.37
C LEU A 175 -18.62 10.33 -3.83
N GLU A 176 -18.53 11.63 -4.11
CA GLU A 176 -18.50 12.17 -5.49
C GLU A 176 -17.31 11.60 -6.29
N ALA A 177 -16.12 11.52 -5.67
CA ALA A 177 -14.94 10.96 -6.31
C ALA A 177 -15.11 9.45 -6.57
N ILE A 178 -15.77 8.71 -5.68
CA ILE A 178 -16.11 7.29 -5.85
C ILE A 178 -17.09 7.12 -7.00
N GLU A 179 -18.17 7.89 -7.05
CA GLU A 179 -19.18 7.83 -8.13
C GLU A 179 -18.55 8.15 -9.49
N THR A 180 -17.72 9.19 -9.55
CA THR A 180 -16.94 9.52 -10.75
C THR A 180 -16.03 8.37 -11.17
N SER A 181 -15.37 7.72 -10.22
CA SER A 181 -14.48 6.59 -10.48
C SER A 181 -15.24 5.38 -11.05
N VAL A 182 -16.43 5.10 -10.52
CA VAL A 182 -17.29 4.01 -11.02
C VAL A 182 -17.74 4.28 -12.45
N GLN A 183 -18.19 5.52 -12.75
CA GLN A 183 -18.62 5.91 -14.09
C GLN A 183 -17.50 5.80 -15.13
N ASN A 184 -16.29 6.20 -14.75
CA ASN A 184 -15.13 6.23 -15.64
C ASN A 184 -14.41 4.88 -15.76
N GLY A 185 -14.56 4.00 -14.75
CA GLY A 185 -13.81 2.74 -14.63
C GLY A 185 -12.36 2.91 -14.17
N TYR A 186 -11.99 4.10 -13.68
CA TYR A 186 -10.67 4.42 -13.14
C TYR A 186 -10.76 5.56 -12.13
N THR A 187 -9.69 5.73 -11.35
CA THR A 187 -9.51 6.82 -10.39
C THR A 187 -8.32 7.68 -10.76
N VAL A 188 -8.37 8.96 -10.41
CA VAL A 188 -7.23 9.88 -10.52
C VAL A 188 -7.01 10.53 -9.15
N SER A 189 -5.77 10.75 -8.79
CA SER A 189 -5.40 11.51 -7.58
C SER A 189 -4.26 12.47 -7.87
N TYR A 190 -4.31 13.63 -7.24
CA TYR A 190 -3.29 14.67 -7.30
C TYR A 190 -2.91 15.07 -5.88
N SER A 191 -1.62 14.94 -5.55
CA SER A 191 -1.05 15.34 -4.25
C SER A 191 -1.78 14.76 -3.03
N GLU A 192 -2.40 13.57 -3.14
CA GLU A 192 -3.20 13.00 -2.06
C GLU A 192 -2.37 12.26 -1.00
N LEU A 193 -1.33 11.53 -1.39
CA LEU A 193 -0.41 10.82 -0.48
C LEU A 193 0.93 11.51 -0.33
N GLU A 194 1.38 12.15 -1.38
CA GLU A 194 2.63 12.91 -1.45
C GLU A 194 2.39 14.13 -2.34
N ASN A 195 2.87 15.29 -1.91
CA ASN A 195 2.71 16.52 -2.66
C ASN A 195 3.43 16.47 -4.02
N TYR A 196 2.89 17.16 -5.01
CA TYR A 196 3.41 17.24 -6.38
C TYR A 196 3.40 15.89 -7.13
N THR A 197 2.58 14.95 -6.70
CA THR A 197 2.43 13.64 -7.33
C THR A 197 1.05 13.46 -7.91
N ALA A 198 0.97 12.72 -9.01
CA ALA A 198 -0.29 12.27 -9.58
C ALA A 198 -0.26 10.76 -9.78
N ALA A 199 -1.44 10.16 -9.72
CA ALA A 199 -1.62 8.75 -10.01
C ALA A 199 -2.95 8.49 -10.71
N ILE A 200 -2.97 7.45 -11.53
CA ILE A 200 -4.18 6.89 -12.15
C ILE A 200 -4.26 5.43 -11.75
N GLY A 201 -5.39 5.01 -11.19
CA GLY A 201 -5.63 3.64 -10.74
C GLY A 201 -6.86 3.02 -11.39
N ALA A 202 -6.84 1.71 -11.57
CA ALA A 202 -7.99 0.95 -12.04
C ALA A 202 -8.16 -0.35 -11.24
N PRO A 203 -9.42 -0.83 -11.06
CA PRO A 203 -9.72 -2.04 -10.33
C PRO A 203 -9.38 -3.28 -11.16
N ILE A 204 -8.91 -4.32 -10.47
CA ILE A 204 -8.73 -5.65 -11.00
C ILE A 204 -9.82 -6.55 -10.39
N PHE A 205 -10.65 -7.16 -11.24
CA PHE A 205 -11.76 -8.00 -10.82
C PHE A 205 -11.43 -9.50 -10.94
N ASN A 206 -11.96 -10.29 -10.02
CA ASN A 206 -11.90 -11.76 -10.07
C ASN A 206 -13.10 -12.37 -10.81
N HIS A 207 -13.16 -13.71 -10.89
CA HIS A 207 -14.24 -14.46 -11.52
C HIS A 207 -15.63 -14.31 -10.86
N HIS A 208 -15.70 -13.74 -9.65
CA HIS A 208 -16.95 -13.40 -8.99
C HIS A 208 -17.39 -11.94 -9.23
N HIS A 209 -16.75 -11.21 -10.16
CA HIS A 209 -16.94 -9.77 -10.38
C HIS A 209 -16.64 -8.89 -9.15
N LEU A 210 -15.88 -9.42 -8.19
CA LEU A 210 -15.44 -8.66 -7.02
C LEU A 210 -14.04 -8.08 -7.26
N VAL A 211 -13.80 -6.89 -6.74
CA VAL A 211 -12.47 -6.27 -6.79
C VAL A 211 -11.48 -7.09 -5.97
N ALA A 212 -10.45 -7.62 -6.63
CA ALA A 212 -9.40 -8.43 -6.03
C ALA A 212 -8.15 -7.61 -5.70
N ALA A 213 -7.88 -6.58 -6.51
CA ALA A 213 -6.69 -5.72 -6.40
C ALA A 213 -6.93 -4.39 -7.12
N GLY A 214 -5.98 -3.47 -6.98
CA GLY A 214 -5.86 -2.27 -7.80
C GLY A 214 -4.51 -2.21 -8.48
N ILE A 215 -4.48 -1.73 -9.71
CA ILE A 215 -3.25 -1.36 -10.42
C ILE A 215 -3.22 0.15 -10.63
N SER A 216 -2.05 0.76 -10.54
CA SER A 216 -1.90 2.18 -10.85
C SER A 216 -0.57 2.50 -11.51
N ILE A 217 -0.55 3.61 -12.23
CA ILE A 217 0.67 4.36 -12.54
C ILE A 217 0.75 5.57 -11.63
N ALA A 218 1.96 5.96 -11.26
CA ALA A 218 2.20 7.14 -10.43
C ALA A 218 3.52 7.82 -10.78
N GLY A 219 3.52 9.14 -10.71
CA GLY A 219 4.68 9.97 -11.03
C GLY A 219 4.51 11.40 -10.56
N PHE A 220 5.38 12.31 -11.03
CA PHE A 220 5.23 13.73 -10.78
C PHE A 220 4.05 14.32 -11.54
N GLU A 221 3.27 15.16 -10.87
CA GLU A 221 2.05 15.78 -11.38
C GLU A 221 2.25 16.47 -12.75
N ALA A 222 3.40 17.14 -12.93
CA ALA A 222 3.75 17.80 -14.18
C ALA A 222 3.80 16.86 -15.41
N ARG A 223 3.82 15.55 -15.20
CA ARG A 223 3.82 14.54 -16.28
C ARG A 223 2.43 13.98 -16.58
N PHE A 224 1.42 14.33 -15.77
CA PHE A 224 0.01 13.92 -15.91
C PHE A 224 -0.82 15.09 -16.49
N THR A 225 -0.37 15.59 -17.64
CA THR A 225 -0.99 16.73 -18.32
C THR A 225 -2.32 16.33 -18.98
N GLU A 226 -3.20 17.31 -19.23
CA GLU A 226 -4.55 17.07 -19.79
C GLU A 226 -4.50 16.31 -21.13
N ASP A 227 -3.51 16.58 -21.97
CA ASP A 227 -3.31 15.91 -23.25
C ASP A 227 -2.80 14.47 -23.10
N ARG A 228 -2.06 14.14 -22.03
CA ARG A 228 -1.58 12.77 -21.72
C ARG A 228 -2.60 11.92 -20.99
N LEU A 229 -3.47 12.51 -20.19
CA LEU A 229 -4.44 11.78 -19.35
C LEU A 229 -5.26 10.74 -20.12
N PRO A 230 -5.85 11.02 -21.31
CA PRO A 230 -6.62 10.02 -22.04
C PRO A 230 -5.79 8.78 -22.40
N TYR A 231 -4.55 8.97 -22.83
CA TYR A 231 -3.64 7.88 -23.15
C TYR A 231 -3.28 7.06 -21.90
N LEU A 232 -2.90 7.72 -20.81
CA LEU A 232 -2.50 7.08 -19.57
C LEU A 232 -3.65 6.30 -18.93
N THR A 233 -4.87 6.88 -18.91
CA THR A 233 -6.05 6.22 -18.36
C THR A 233 -6.42 4.96 -19.15
N GLU A 234 -6.37 5.04 -20.47
CA GLU A 234 -6.67 3.89 -21.32
C GLU A 234 -5.67 2.75 -21.09
N LYS A 235 -4.36 3.06 -20.97
CA LYS A 235 -3.33 2.06 -20.71
C LYS A 235 -3.51 1.36 -19.36
N VAL A 236 -3.82 2.12 -18.30
CA VAL A 236 -4.08 1.55 -16.98
C VAL A 236 -5.32 0.66 -16.97
N LYS A 237 -6.41 1.08 -17.62
CA LYS A 237 -7.64 0.28 -17.77
C LYS A 237 -7.39 -1.02 -18.54
N GLN A 238 -6.64 -0.95 -19.66
CA GLN A 238 -6.26 -2.14 -20.43
C GLN A 238 -5.44 -3.13 -19.61
N ALA A 239 -4.45 -2.65 -18.87
CA ALA A 239 -3.64 -3.48 -17.98
C ALA A 239 -4.49 -4.13 -16.86
N ALA A 240 -5.38 -3.36 -16.24
CA ALA A 240 -6.30 -3.87 -15.22
C ALA A 240 -7.21 -4.97 -15.77
N LEU A 241 -7.79 -4.76 -16.95
CA LEU A 241 -8.65 -5.75 -17.62
C LEU A 241 -7.85 -7.00 -18.03
N GLN A 242 -6.62 -6.84 -18.53
CA GLN A 242 -5.77 -7.95 -18.90
C GLN A 242 -5.42 -8.83 -17.70
N ILE A 243 -5.12 -8.23 -16.54
CA ILE A 243 -4.87 -8.98 -15.30
C ILE A 243 -6.17 -9.64 -14.84
N SER A 244 -7.29 -8.92 -14.84
CA SER A 244 -8.60 -9.45 -14.44
C SER A 244 -8.96 -10.71 -15.24
N ARG A 245 -8.80 -10.69 -16.56
CA ARG A 245 -9.04 -11.85 -17.43
C ARG A 245 -8.13 -13.03 -17.08
N LYS A 246 -6.86 -12.79 -16.79
CA LYS A 246 -5.90 -13.83 -16.38
C LYS A 246 -6.22 -14.48 -15.04
N ILE A 247 -6.98 -13.80 -14.17
CA ILE A 247 -7.47 -14.34 -12.88
C ILE A 247 -8.93 -14.79 -12.93
N GLY A 248 -9.51 -14.92 -14.16
CA GLY A 248 -10.79 -15.55 -14.39
C GLY A 248 -12.00 -14.60 -14.52
N TYR A 249 -11.79 -13.29 -14.60
CA TYR A 249 -12.85 -12.34 -14.98
C TYR A 249 -13.23 -12.56 -16.44
N PRO A 250 -14.53 -12.59 -16.83
CA PRO A 250 -14.98 -12.87 -18.20
C PRO A 250 -14.62 -11.79 -19.22
#